data_5e131b4553a60f2b1d36af838a314bbe
#
_entry.id   5e131b4553a60f2b1d36af838a314bbe
#
_cell.length_a   1.000
_cell.length_b   1.000
_cell.length_c   1.000
_cell.angle_alpha   90.00
_cell.angle_beta   90.00
_cell.angle_gamma   90.00
#
_symmetry.space_group_name_H-M   'P 1'
#
loop_
_entity.id
_entity.type
_entity.pdbx_description
1 polymer ?
#
loop_
_entity_poly.entity_id
_entity_poly.type
_entity_poly.pdbx_seq_one_letter_code
_entity_poly.pdbx_strand_id
1 'polypeptide(L)'
;IQVTKGGTYIAENKNQCGQISDTIVITQFTKPSVNIGSDTTFCDSIQLTVGNGNFTTIRWSTGDSLRSIMVTNSGLFSVKVSNTNCLTVDSISLNKACLYEVYIPTAFTPNGDGSNDYIAPLSFRKEVEILQFLVYNRWGELVYEQSNFTPNSLYHGWDGSFKGAPAQMDTYVYIYKAKLPDNTIKSYNGVFTLMR
;
A
#
# COMPACT_ATOMS: atom_id res chain seq x y z
N ILE A 1 -44.16 27.19 -10.92
CA ILE A 1 -43.82 25.80 -11.24
C ILE A 1 -42.31 25.65 -11.16
N GLN A 2 -41.81 24.69 -10.41
CA GLN A 2 -40.39 24.32 -10.37
C GLN A 2 -40.14 23.12 -11.30
N VAL A 3 -39.20 23.26 -12.22
CA VAL A 3 -38.87 22.23 -13.20
C VAL A 3 -37.57 21.55 -12.79
N THR A 4 -37.57 20.21 -12.74
CA THR A 4 -36.43 19.39 -12.29
C THR A 4 -35.86 18.48 -13.36
N LYS A 5 -36.46 18.45 -14.54
CA LYS A 5 -36.07 17.59 -15.70
C LYS A 5 -35.93 18.44 -16.96
N GLY A 6 -35.06 18.02 -17.87
CA GLY A 6 -35.00 18.55 -19.23
C GLY A 6 -36.28 18.20 -20.00
N GLY A 7 -36.68 19.07 -20.90
CA GLY A 7 -37.88 18.87 -21.73
C GLY A 7 -38.38 20.19 -22.31
N THR A 8 -39.40 20.08 -23.12
CA THR A 8 -40.14 21.23 -23.66
C THR A 8 -41.32 21.51 -22.75
N TYR A 9 -41.42 22.71 -22.23
CA TYR A 9 -42.51 23.16 -21.36
C TYR A 9 -43.28 24.23 -22.04
N ILE A 10 -44.62 24.12 -22.03
CA ILE A 10 -45.55 25.05 -22.68
C ILE A 10 -46.43 25.66 -21.59
N ALA A 11 -46.44 26.95 -21.53
CA ALA A 11 -47.40 27.70 -20.72
C ALA A 11 -48.52 28.20 -21.60
N GLU A 12 -49.77 27.86 -21.26
CA GLU A 12 -50.93 28.26 -22.00
C GLU A 12 -51.85 29.12 -21.12
N ASN A 13 -52.37 30.20 -21.68
CA ASN A 13 -53.43 30.99 -21.07
C ASN A 13 -54.57 31.11 -22.06
N LYS A 14 -55.75 30.66 -21.64
CA LYS A 14 -56.98 30.66 -22.45
C LYS A 14 -58.03 31.49 -21.71
N ASN A 15 -58.61 32.45 -22.44
CA ASN A 15 -59.77 33.23 -22.00
C ASN A 15 -60.83 33.29 -23.11
N GLN A 16 -61.89 34.11 -22.85
CA GLN A 16 -63.00 34.25 -23.83
C GLN A 16 -62.58 34.95 -25.14
N CYS A 17 -61.44 35.67 -25.14
CA CYS A 17 -60.95 36.40 -26.31
C CYS A 17 -59.93 35.60 -27.14
N GLY A 18 -59.43 34.44 -26.65
CA GLY A 18 -58.46 33.64 -27.36
C GLY A 18 -57.56 32.80 -26.48
N GLN A 19 -56.57 32.16 -27.09
CA GLN A 19 -55.51 31.38 -26.42
C GLN A 19 -54.15 31.93 -26.85
N ILE A 20 -53.28 32.10 -25.87
CA ILE A 20 -51.87 32.40 -26.08
C ILE A 20 -51.04 31.32 -25.41
N SER A 21 -49.95 30.93 -26.03
CA SER A 21 -49.00 29.96 -25.47
C SER A 21 -47.58 30.47 -25.67
N ASP A 22 -46.71 30.10 -24.73
CA ASP A 22 -45.26 30.27 -24.81
C ASP A 22 -44.54 28.96 -24.50
N THR A 23 -43.43 28.76 -25.16
CA THR A 23 -42.68 27.48 -25.09
C THR A 23 -41.26 27.73 -24.69
N ILE A 24 -40.80 27.03 -23.66
CA ILE A 24 -39.42 27.00 -23.23
C ILE A 24 -38.85 25.59 -23.33
N VAL A 25 -37.62 25.46 -23.87
CA VAL A 25 -36.85 24.22 -23.89
C VAL A 25 -35.79 24.26 -22.83
N ILE A 26 -35.87 23.33 -21.89
CA ILE A 26 -34.88 23.15 -20.82
C ILE A 26 -34.01 21.95 -21.16
N THR A 27 -32.72 22.16 -21.29
CA THR A 27 -31.73 21.10 -21.53
C THR A 27 -31.03 20.76 -20.19
N GLN A 28 -31.11 19.48 -19.81
CA GLN A 28 -30.42 18.96 -18.64
C GLN A 28 -29.10 18.32 -19.06
N PHE A 29 -28.02 18.78 -18.46
CA PHE A 29 -26.70 18.21 -18.67
C PHE A 29 -26.37 17.20 -17.57
N THR A 30 -25.73 16.09 -17.92
CA THR A 30 -25.22 15.09 -16.97
C THR A 30 -23.78 15.41 -16.57
N LYS A 31 -23.52 15.36 -15.27
CA LYS A 31 -22.15 15.51 -14.76
C LYS A 31 -21.34 14.27 -15.10
N PRO A 32 -20.06 14.42 -15.49
CA PRO A 32 -19.17 13.28 -15.63
C PRO A 32 -18.95 12.64 -14.24
N SER A 33 -18.89 11.30 -14.20
CA SER A 33 -18.55 10.55 -12.98
C SER A 33 -17.06 10.25 -12.99
N VAL A 34 -16.38 10.52 -11.88
CA VAL A 34 -14.98 10.17 -11.66
C VAL A 34 -14.81 9.62 -10.25
N ASN A 35 -14.01 8.57 -10.11
CA ASN A 35 -13.61 7.99 -8.83
C ASN A 35 -12.16 7.52 -8.99
N ILE A 36 -11.25 8.09 -8.18
CA ILE A 36 -9.82 7.76 -8.17
C ILE A 36 -9.42 6.89 -6.98
N GLY A 37 -10.41 6.40 -6.22
CA GLY A 37 -10.22 5.50 -5.09
C GLY A 37 -10.45 6.15 -3.73
N SER A 38 -10.25 5.36 -2.68
CA SER A 38 -10.33 5.81 -1.28
C SER A 38 -8.94 6.08 -0.72
N ASP A 39 -8.86 6.91 0.31
CA ASP A 39 -7.64 7.18 1.06
C ASP A 39 -6.91 5.87 1.41
N THR A 40 -5.62 5.81 1.09
CA THR A 40 -4.85 4.57 1.23
C THR A 40 -3.38 4.84 1.54
N THR A 41 -2.71 3.77 1.97
CA THR A 41 -1.27 3.75 2.22
C THR A 41 -0.59 2.90 1.14
N PHE A 42 0.56 3.36 0.67
CA PHE A 42 1.36 2.66 -0.34
C PHE A 42 2.85 2.69 0.04
N CYS A 43 3.65 1.82 -0.57
CA CYS A 43 5.09 1.74 -0.27
C CYS A 43 5.95 2.45 -1.31
N ASP A 44 5.99 1.98 -2.53
CA ASP A 44 6.93 2.47 -3.55
C ASP A 44 6.30 3.53 -4.44
N SER A 45 5.29 3.13 -5.20
CA SER A 45 4.49 3.99 -6.07
C SER A 45 3.07 3.44 -6.19
N ILE A 46 2.14 4.32 -6.53
CA ILE A 46 0.75 3.96 -6.80
C ILE A 46 0.29 4.67 -8.06
N GLN A 47 -0.42 3.96 -8.91
CA GLN A 47 -1.04 4.52 -10.10
C GLN A 47 -2.46 4.99 -9.78
N LEU A 48 -2.75 6.26 -10.02
CA LEU A 48 -4.10 6.81 -9.99
C LEU A 48 -4.66 6.88 -11.41
N THR A 49 -5.91 6.50 -11.59
CA THR A 49 -6.57 6.44 -12.90
C THR A 49 -8.00 6.97 -12.81
N VAL A 50 -8.40 7.82 -13.74
CA VAL A 50 -9.77 8.40 -13.80
C VAL A 50 -10.83 7.46 -14.41
N GLY A 51 -10.45 6.24 -14.81
CA GLY A 51 -11.38 5.29 -15.41
C GLY A 51 -11.79 5.65 -16.86
N ASN A 52 -12.84 4.99 -17.36
CA ASN A 52 -13.25 5.03 -18.77
C ASN A 52 -14.37 6.06 -19.07
N GLY A 53 -14.45 7.15 -18.35
CA GLY A 53 -15.42 8.22 -18.61
C GLY A 53 -15.14 8.98 -19.91
N ASN A 54 -16.21 9.51 -20.54
CA ASN A 54 -16.09 10.44 -21.67
C ASN A 54 -15.79 11.84 -21.14
N PHE A 55 -14.50 12.14 -20.98
CA PHE A 55 -14.03 13.43 -20.53
C PHE A 55 -13.45 14.23 -21.70
N THR A 56 -13.80 15.51 -21.80
CA THR A 56 -13.18 16.48 -22.73
C THR A 56 -11.88 17.03 -22.15
N THR A 57 -11.81 17.17 -20.82
CA THR A 57 -10.58 17.57 -20.13
C THR A 57 -10.35 16.74 -18.88
N ILE A 58 -9.08 16.52 -18.58
CA ILE A 58 -8.57 15.92 -17.33
C ILE A 58 -7.49 16.87 -16.83
N ARG A 59 -7.51 17.20 -15.53
CA ARG A 59 -6.49 18.01 -14.87
C ARG A 59 -6.25 17.51 -13.46
N TRP A 60 -5.05 16.99 -13.24
CA TRP A 60 -4.59 16.59 -11.91
C TRP A 60 -4.02 17.76 -11.11
N SER A 61 -4.02 17.66 -9.78
CA SER A 61 -3.35 18.62 -8.89
C SER A 61 -1.84 18.70 -9.12
N THR A 62 -1.23 17.69 -9.72
CA THR A 62 0.17 17.65 -10.15
C THR A 62 0.45 18.48 -11.42
N GLY A 63 -0.59 18.96 -12.11
CA GLY A 63 -0.49 19.64 -13.39
C GLY A 63 -0.66 18.73 -14.61
N ASP A 64 -0.66 17.42 -14.42
CA ASP A 64 -0.83 16.45 -15.51
C ASP A 64 -2.24 16.45 -16.08
N SER A 65 -2.37 15.97 -17.33
CA SER A 65 -3.63 15.83 -18.06
C SER A 65 -3.86 14.42 -18.63
N LEU A 66 -3.05 13.46 -18.25
CA LEU A 66 -3.15 12.06 -18.65
C LEU A 66 -4.30 11.34 -17.92
N ARG A 67 -4.78 10.23 -18.48
CA ARG A 67 -5.79 9.39 -17.80
C ARG A 67 -5.29 8.72 -16.54
N SER A 68 -3.99 8.50 -16.45
CA SER A 68 -3.35 7.96 -15.26
C SER A 68 -2.05 8.70 -14.95
N ILE A 69 -1.75 8.80 -13.66
CA ILE A 69 -0.50 9.36 -13.14
C ILE A 69 0.12 8.36 -12.17
N MET A 70 1.46 8.37 -12.08
CA MET A 70 2.20 7.61 -11.07
C MET A 70 2.56 8.54 -9.92
N VAL A 71 2.20 8.16 -8.70
CA VAL A 71 2.48 8.92 -7.48
C VAL A 71 3.52 8.18 -6.64
N THR A 72 4.53 8.90 -6.18
CA THR A 72 5.65 8.35 -5.38
C THR A 72 5.78 8.99 -3.99
N ASN A 73 5.00 10.04 -3.70
CA ASN A 73 5.07 10.78 -2.44
C ASN A 73 3.70 10.83 -1.74
N SER A 74 3.71 10.99 -0.41
CA SER A 74 2.50 11.29 0.36
C SER A 74 1.89 12.63 -0.06
N GLY A 75 0.59 12.76 0.07
CA GLY A 75 -0.11 14.02 -0.15
C GLY A 75 -1.58 13.84 -0.50
N LEU A 76 -2.26 14.97 -0.66
CA LEU A 76 -3.61 15.04 -1.19
C LEU A 76 -3.53 15.23 -2.70
N PHE A 77 -4.07 14.29 -3.44
CA PHE A 77 -4.16 14.33 -4.90
C PHE A 77 -5.61 14.54 -5.31
N SER A 78 -5.83 15.37 -6.29
CA SER A 78 -7.17 15.58 -6.85
C SER A 78 -7.12 15.62 -8.36
N VAL A 79 -8.24 15.26 -8.96
CA VAL A 79 -8.45 15.36 -10.40
C VAL A 79 -9.73 16.13 -10.68
N LYS A 80 -9.67 17.05 -11.63
CA LYS A 80 -10.81 17.73 -12.24
C LYS A 80 -11.05 17.12 -13.60
N VAL A 81 -12.26 16.61 -13.83
CA VAL A 81 -12.68 16.11 -15.13
C VAL A 81 -13.88 16.92 -15.62
N SER A 82 -13.94 17.21 -16.89
CA SER A 82 -15.10 17.87 -17.48
C SER A 82 -15.59 17.17 -18.72
N ASN A 83 -16.86 17.30 -18.99
CA ASN A 83 -17.42 17.18 -20.34
C ASN A 83 -17.73 18.61 -20.87
N THR A 84 -18.46 18.73 -21.99
CA THR A 84 -18.73 20.01 -22.63
C THR A 84 -19.42 21.03 -21.68
N ASN A 85 -20.22 20.56 -20.70
CA ASN A 85 -21.13 21.44 -19.93
C ASN A 85 -20.94 21.34 -18.42
N CYS A 86 -20.31 20.27 -17.92
CA CYS A 86 -20.22 20.02 -16.49
C CYS A 86 -18.80 19.63 -16.07
N LEU A 87 -18.48 19.95 -14.81
CA LEU A 87 -17.20 19.64 -14.17
C LEU A 87 -17.45 18.81 -12.91
N THR A 88 -16.60 17.83 -12.68
CA THR A 88 -16.54 17.04 -11.43
C THR A 88 -15.12 16.98 -10.91
N VAL A 89 -14.98 16.97 -9.61
CA VAL A 89 -13.69 16.84 -8.90
C VAL A 89 -13.78 15.66 -7.97
N ASP A 90 -12.70 14.89 -7.91
CA ASP A 90 -12.50 13.84 -6.91
C ASP A 90 -11.11 13.98 -6.30
N SER A 91 -10.93 13.49 -5.06
CA SER A 91 -9.68 13.60 -4.33
C SER A 91 -9.39 12.37 -3.49
N ILE A 92 -8.10 12.07 -3.30
CA ILE A 92 -7.59 10.96 -2.51
C ILE A 92 -6.41 11.42 -1.66
N SER A 93 -6.38 11.02 -0.40
CA SER A 93 -5.23 11.19 0.48
C SER A 93 -4.35 9.96 0.43
N LEU A 94 -3.11 10.13 0.06
CA LEU A 94 -2.13 9.06 -0.04
C LEU A 94 -1.06 9.21 1.05
N ASN A 95 -0.82 8.15 1.79
CA ASN A 95 0.23 8.08 2.79
C ASN A 95 1.30 7.08 2.35
N LYS A 96 2.52 7.55 2.10
CA LYS A 96 3.65 6.67 1.81
C LYS A 96 4.22 6.12 3.12
N ALA A 97 3.97 4.85 3.38
CA ALA A 97 4.50 4.14 4.54
C ALA A 97 4.86 2.71 4.13
N CYS A 98 6.14 2.42 4.15
CA CYS A 98 6.66 1.09 3.89
C CYS A 98 6.82 0.35 5.21
N LEU A 99 6.03 -0.68 5.42
CA LEU A 99 6.23 -1.62 6.51
C LEU A 99 7.26 -2.65 6.05
N TYR A 100 8.52 -2.43 6.39
CA TYR A 100 9.57 -3.42 6.19
C TYR A 100 9.62 -4.33 7.41
N GLU A 101 8.69 -5.28 7.47
CA GLU A 101 8.69 -6.25 8.56
C GLU A 101 9.75 -7.31 8.30
N VAL A 102 10.74 -7.33 9.18
CA VAL A 102 11.67 -8.43 9.34
C VAL A 102 11.32 -9.09 10.66
N TYR A 103 11.08 -10.38 10.63
CA TYR A 103 10.69 -11.15 11.81
C TYR A 103 11.53 -12.42 11.94
N ILE A 104 11.59 -12.94 13.14
CA ILE A 104 12.19 -14.24 13.44
C ILE A 104 11.07 -15.16 13.92
N PRO A 105 10.96 -16.42 13.45
CA PRO A 105 10.04 -17.40 14.00
C PRO A 105 10.24 -17.58 15.51
N THR A 106 9.18 -17.87 16.23
CA THR A 106 9.22 -18.01 17.70
C THR A 106 9.81 -19.34 18.16
N ALA A 107 9.95 -20.32 17.25
CA ALA A 107 10.55 -21.62 17.52
C ALA A 107 11.09 -22.24 16.23
N PHE A 108 12.02 -23.18 16.35
CA PHE A 108 12.49 -24.03 15.26
C PHE A 108 12.88 -25.43 15.78
N THR A 109 12.92 -26.41 14.87
CA THR A 109 13.14 -27.83 15.18
C THR A 109 14.19 -28.41 14.25
N PRO A 110 15.50 -28.26 14.55
CA PRO A 110 16.57 -28.79 13.71
C PRO A 110 16.70 -30.30 13.85
N ASN A 111 15.83 -31.04 13.16
CA ASN A 111 15.77 -32.51 13.18
C ASN A 111 16.17 -33.16 11.84
N GLY A 112 16.47 -32.32 10.81
CA GLY A 112 16.89 -32.78 9.49
C GLY A 112 15.77 -33.26 8.58
N ASP A 113 14.52 -32.93 8.87
CA ASP A 113 13.37 -33.31 8.03
C ASP A 113 13.10 -32.33 6.87
N GLY A 114 13.89 -31.25 6.75
CA GLY A 114 13.78 -30.20 5.75
C GLY A 114 12.80 -29.09 6.11
N SER A 115 12.21 -29.15 7.31
CA SER A 115 11.23 -28.16 7.76
C SER A 115 11.66 -27.55 9.08
N ASN A 116 11.79 -26.21 9.13
CA ASN A 116 12.22 -25.48 10.34
C ASN A 116 13.58 -25.94 10.93
N ASP A 117 14.46 -26.46 10.10
CA ASP A 117 15.79 -26.91 10.51
C ASP A 117 16.74 -25.74 10.80
N TYR A 118 16.43 -24.55 10.31
CA TYR A 118 17.22 -23.35 10.48
C TYR A 118 16.35 -22.21 10.98
N ILE A 119 16.93 -21.32 11.79
CA ILE A 119 16.29 -20.07 12.20
C ILE A 119 17.07 -18.87 11.67
N ALA A 120 16.38 -17.98 10.97
CA ALA A 120 16.95 -16.80 10.35
C ALA A 120 15.93 -15.65 10.32
N PRO A 121 16.37 -14.40 10.13
CA PRO A 121 15.49 -13.30 9.81
C PRO A 121 14.74 -13.53 8.49
N LEU A 122 13.42 -13.41 8.52
CA LEU A 122 12.50 -13.53 7.39
C LEU A 122 11.89 -12.17 7.06
N SER A 123 11.67 -11.89 5.79
CA SER A 123 11.00 -10.68 5.32
C SER A 123 10.17 -10.94 4.07
N PHE A 124 9.06 -10.25 3.94
CA PHE A 124 8.29 -10.22 2.70
C PHE A 124 8.94 -9.35 1.60
N ARG A 125 9.98 -8.56 1.98
CA ARG A 125 10.71 -7.66 1.07
C ARG A 125 12.11 -8.16 0.81
N LYS A 126 12.47 -8.28 -0.46
CA LYS A 126 13.81 -8.73 -0.91
C LYS A 126 14.88 -7.64 -0.80
N GLU A 127 14.45 -6.37 -0.73
CA GLU A 127 15.32 -5.21 -0.72
C GLU A 127 15.90 -4.90 0.68
N VAL A 128 15.57 -5.70 1.68
CA VAL A 128 16.15 -5.61 3.03
C VAL A 128 17.49 -6.38 3.06
N GLU A 129 18.48 -5.80 3.70
CA GLU A 129 19.79 -6.43 3.95
C GLU A 129 19.97 -6.66 5.46
N ILE A 130 20.30 -7.87 5.87
CA ILE A 130 20.68 -8.17 7.26
C ILE A 130 22.18 -7.91 7.43
N LEU A 131 22.52 -6.84 8.12
CA LEU A 131 23.91 -6.47 8.38
C LEU A 131 24.56 -7.36 9.43
N GLN A 132 23.78 -7.82 10.41
CA GLN A 132 24.26 -8.67 11.48
C GLN A 132 23.09 -9.47 12.09
N PHE A 133 23.30 -10.74 12.37
CA PHE A 133 22.38 -11.62 13.11
C PHE A 133 23.19 -12.37 14.16
N LEU A 134 22.83 -12.21 15.43
CA LEU A 134 23.49 -12.76 16.61
C LEU A 134 22.50 -13.58 17.41
N VAL A 135 22.92 -14.74 17.90
CA VAL A 135 22.14 -15.59 18.80
C VAL A 135 22.94 -15.85 20.07
N TYR A 136 22.30 -15.70 21.20
CA TYR A 136 22.88 -15.91 22.52
C TYR A 136 22.09 -16.97 23.31
N ASN A 137 22.81 -17.78 24.09
CA ASN A 137 22.18 -18.67 25.04
C ASN A 137 21.74 -17.91 26.31
N ARG A 138 21.08 -18.59 27.25
CA ARG A 138 20.58 -17.99 28.50
C ARG A 138 21.65 -17.38 29.40
N TRP A 139 22.91 -17.76 29.22
CA TRP A 139 24.06 -17.22 29.98
C TRP A 139 24.71 -16.03 29.29
N GLY A 140 24.17 -15.59 28.15
CA GLY A 140 24.71 -14.48 27.37
C GLY A 140 25.93 -14.86 26.51
N GLU A 141 26.22 -16.17 26.33
CA GLU A 141 27.28 -16.63 25.44
C GLU A 141 26.79 -16.57 24.00
N LEU A 142 27.58 -15.98 23.10
CA LEU A 142 27.30 -15.96 21.68
C LEU A 142 27.44 -17.36 21.08
N VAL A 143 26.34 -17.91 20.57
CA VAL A 143 26.30 -19.26 20.00
C VAL A 143 26.27 -19.25 18.47
N TYR A 144 25.84 -18.15 17.86
CA TYR A 144 25.80 -18.00 16.41
C TYR A 144 25.95 -16.53 16.01
N GLU A 145 26.69 -16.30 14.91
CA GLU A 145 26.82 -15.00 14.26
C GLU A 145 26.88 -15.16 12.74
N GLN A 146 26.12 -14.33 12.05
CA GLN A 146 26.16 -14.18 10.59
C GLN A 146 25.97 -12.73 10.20
N SER A 147 26.66 -12.29 9.14
CA SER A 147 26.63 -10.90 8.69
C SER A 147 26.45 -10.80 7.18
N ASN A 148 25.88 -9.67 6.72
CA ASN A 148 25.76 -9.26 5.33
C ASN A 148 25.07 -10.29 4.42
N PHE A 149 23.80 -10.57 4.67
CA PHE A 149 22.99 -11.46 3.90
C PHE A 149 21.56 -10.94 3.68
N THR A 150 20.84 -11.52 2.71
CA THR A 150 19.43 -11.20 2.46
C THR A 150 18.52 -12.04 3.35
N PRO A 151 17.41 -11.50 3.87
CA PRO A 151 16.38 -12.29 4.57
C PRO A 151 15.91 -13.49 3.75
N ASN A 152 15.30 -14.46 4.41
CA ASN A 152 14.83 -15.73 3.82
C ASN A 152 15.93 -16.65 3.32
N SER A 153 17.18 -16.37 3.61
CA SER A 153 18.31 -17.24 3.25
C SER A 153 18.56 -18.24 4.36
N LEU A 154 18.02 -19.45 4.22
CA LEU A 154 18.17 -20.52 5.22
C LEU A 154 19.63 -20.92 5.40
N TYR A 155 20.48 -20.79 4.36
CA TYR A 155 21.93 -21.04 4.45
C TYR A 155 22.67 -20.08 5.39
N HIS A 156 22.06 -18.93 5.74
CA HIS A 156 22.57 -17.96 6.69
C HIS A 156 21.76 -17.98 8.00
N GLY A 157 21.03 -19.06 8.25
CA GLY A 157 20.33 -19.32 9.51
C GLY A 157 21.15 -20.19 10.45
N TRP A 158 20.83 -20.10 11.73
CA TRP A 158 21.39 -20.99 12.72
C TRP A 158 20.70 -22.36 12.69
N ASP A 159 21.50 -23.42 12.61
CA ASP A 159 21.06 -24.81 12.57
C ASP A 159 20.88 -25.46 13.95
N GLY A 160 20.98 -24.69 15.03
CA GLY A 160 20.88 -25.21 16.40
C GLY A 160 22.12 -25.98 16.84
N SER A 161 23.28 -25.80 16.21
CA SER A 161 24.57 -26.35 16.64
C SER A 161 25.43 -25.29 17.34
N PHE A 162 26.26 -25.72 18.28
CA PHE A 162 27.24 -24.88 18.96
C PHE A 162 28.49 -25.69 19.28
N LYS A 163 29.69 -25.18 18.90
CA LYS A 163 30.98 -25.84 19.11
C LYS A 163 31.03 -27.27 18.53
N GLY A 164 30.34 -27.51 17.42
CA GLY A 164 30.33 -28.80 16.73
C GLY A 164 29.39 -29.85 17.34
N ALA A 165 28.55 -29.49 18.27
CA ALA A 165 27.55 -30.36 18.89
C ALA A 165 26.16 -29.71 18.82
N PRO A 166 25.05 -30.50 18.88
CA PRO A 166 23.71 -29.95 19.02
C PRO A 166 23.60 -29.09 20.28
N ALA A 167 23.13 -27.85 20.12
CA ALA A 167 22.87 -26.95 21.23
C ALA A 167 21.69 -27.47 22.08
N GLN A 168 21.63 -27.09 23.34
CA GLN A 168 20.59 -27.55 24.27
C GLN A 168 19.21 -26.99 23.87
N MET A 169 18.15 -27.79 24.01
CA MET A 169 16.77 -27.29 23.89
C MET A 169 16.52 -26.23 24.97
N ASP A 170 16.28 -25.01 24.54
CA ASP A 170 16.12 -23.88 25.44
C ASP A 170 15.57 -22.65 24.69
N THR A 171 15.37 -21.57 25.43
CA THR A 171 15.08 -20.26 24.86
C THR A 171 16.40 -19.51 24.61
N TYR A 172 16.53 -18.98 23.41
CA TYR A 172 17.67 -18.21 22.95
C TYR A 172 17.27 -16.77 22.68
N VAL A 173 18.18 -15.84 22.93
CA VAL A 173 18.03 -14.42 22.64
C VAL A 173 18.65 -14.13 21.29
N TYR A 174 17.97 -13.38 20.45
CA TYR A 174 18.56 -12.88 19.21
C TYR A 174 18.66 -11.35 19.18
N ILE A 175 19.64 -10.87 18.45
CA ILE A 175 19.77 -9.48 18.03
C ILE A 175 20.07 -9.49 16.54
N TYR A 176 19.35 -8.68 15.74
CA TYR A 176 19.77 -8.43 14.38
C TYR A 176 19.69 -6.95 14.01
N LYS A 177 20.55 -6.53 13.08
CA LYS A 177 20.51 -5.22 12.44
C LYS A 177 20.12 -5.39 10.99
N ALA A 178 19.10 -4.66 10.56
CA ALA A 178 18.65 -4.64 9.18
C ALA A 178 18.80 -3.25 8.57
N LYS A 179 19.32 -3.20 7.35
CA LYS A 179 19.32 -2.02 6.51
C LYS A 179 18.10 -2.08 5.60
N LEU A 180 17.28 -1.07 5.70
CA LEU A 180 16.04 -0.94 4.93
C LEU A 180 16.31 -0.26 3.57
N PRO A 181 15.41 -0.38 2.57
CA PRO A 181 15.59 0.23 1.25
C PRO A 181 15.75 1.76 1.24
N ASP A 182 15.29 2.45 2.28
CA ASP A 182 15.50 3.87 2.50
C ASP A 182 16.87 4.19 3.13
N ASN A 183 17.77 3.20 3.21
CA ASN A 183 19.07 3.22 3.89
C ASN A 183 19.01 3.38 5.42
N THR A 184 17.83 3.37 6.03
CA THR A 184 17.71 3.36 7.49
C THR A 184 18.21 2.04 8.06
N ILE A 185 19.00 2.08 9.12
CA ILE A 185 19.46 0.90 9.87
C ILE A 185 18.63 0.80 11.15
N LYS A 186 17.99 -0.35 11.34
CA LYS A 186 17.22 -0.66 12.55
C LYS A 186 17.79 -1.89 13.25
N SER A 187 17.77 -1.87 14.58
CA SER A 187 18.13 -3.00 15.43
C SER A 187 16.87 -3.59 16.05
N TYR A 188 16.82 -4.91 16.06
CA TYR A 188 15.72 -5.70 16.61
C TYR A 188 16.27 -6.75 17.54
N ASN A 189 15.52 -7.09 18.58
CA ASN A 189 15.85 -8.16 19.50
C ASN A 189 14.59 -8.93 19.91
N GLY A 190 14.77 -10.12 20.38
CA GLY A 190 13.70 -10.96 20.87
C GLY A 190 14.23 -12.32 21.31
N VAL A 191 13.30 -13.27 21.42
CA VAL A 191 13.60 -14.64 21.84
C VAL A 191 12.91 -15.63 20.92
N PHE A 192 13.50 -16.83 20.82
CA PHE A 192 12.90 -17.99 20.19
C PHE A 192 13.27 -19.26 20.98
N THR A 193 12.54 -20.34 20.74
CA THR A 193 12.77 -21.63 21.39
C THR A 193 13.34 -22.64 20.42
N LEU A 194 14.44 -23.30 20.78
CA LEU A 194 14.94 -24.48 20.10
C LEU A 194 14.27 -25.71 20.69
N MET A 195 13.62 -26.49 19.83
CA MET A 195 12.97 -27.76 20.15
C MET A 195 13.56 -28.89 19.29
N ARG A 196 13.38 -30.16 19.72
CA ARG A 196 13.76 -31.37 18.94
C ARG A 196 12.73 -32.43 19.18
#